data_4254f2580d61d3b9a34a075a121c6d58
#
_entry.id   4254f2580d61d3b9a34a075a121c6d58
#
_cell.length_a   1.000
_cell.length_b   1.000
_cell.length_c   1.000
_cell.angle_alpha   90.00
_cell.angle_beta   90.00
_cell.angle_gamma   90.00
#
_symmetry.space_group_name_H-M   'P 1'
#
loop_
_entity.id
_entity.type
_entity.pdbx_description
1 polymer ?
#
loop_
_entity_poly.entity_id
_entity_poly.type
_entity_poly.pdbx_seq_one_letter_code
_entity_poly.pdbx_strand_id
1 'polypeptide(L)'
;MPVRVNAIDHLVINVSDVARSAQWYAVVLGMEIRVFDPGHGKTARTSLVFGDQKINVRPLGADKVEWFTADRETAGSDDLCFLTSSTPEQVVAHLKACGVAIEEGPVMKQGARGVLRSVYCRDPDGSLIEISSYEGDAA
;
A
#
# COMPACT_ATOMS: atom_id res chain seq x y z
N MET A 1 10.71 -9.16 31.10
CA MET A 1 10.59 -9.81 29.77
C MET A 1 10.86 -8.78 28.69
N PRO A 2 11.72 -9.10 27.73
CA PRO A 2 11.91 -8.18 26.59
C PRO A 2 10.63 -8.07 25.76
N VAL A 3 10.40 -6.89 25.18
CA VAL A 3 9.28 -6.68 24.29
C VAL A 3 9.57 -7.36 22.96
N ARG A 4 8.56 -8.03 22.40
CA ARG A 4 8.62 -8.61 21.08
C ARG A 4 7.38 -8.16 20.29
N VAL A 5 7.60 -7.65 19.10
CA VAL A 5 6.49 -7.36 18.17
C VAL A 5 6.21 -8.59 17.32
N ASN A 6 4.97 -8.81 16.95
CA ASN A 6 4.56 -10.01 16.20
C ASN A 6 3.79 -9.70 14.92
N ALA A 7 3.42 -8.45 14.67
CA ALA A 7 2.70 -8.09 13.45
C ALA A 7 2.83 -6.59 13.19
N ILE A 8 2.57 -6.20 11.95
CA ILE A 8 2.32 -4.81 11.59
C ILE A 8 0.81 -4.61 11.66
N ASP A 9 0.34 -3.60 12.38
CA ASP A 9 -1.07 -3.24 12.44
C ASP A 9 -1.45 -2.34 11.28
N HIS A 10 -0.76 -1.23 11.15
CA HIS A 10 -0.94 -0.29 10.06
C HIS A 10 0.37 0.43 9.76
N LEU A 11 0.41 1.08 8.62
CA LEU A 11 1.50 1.97 8.27
C LEU A 11 0.95 3.27 7.72
N VAL A 12 1.81 4.27 7.60
CA VAL A 12 1.46 5.59 7.07
C VAL A 12 2.30 5.83 5.82
N ILE A 13 1.62 6.22 4.74
CA ILE A 13 2.31 6.72 3.56
C ILE A 13 2.04 8.22 3.42
N ASN A 14 3.06 8.96 3.05
CA ASN A 14 2.94 10.37 2.74
C ASN A 14 2.76 10.53 1.23
N VAL A 15 1.74 11.25 0.81
CA VAL A 15 1.38 11.35 -0.61
C VAL A 15 1.24 12.81 -1.03
N SER A 16 1.45 13.08 -2.31
CA SER A 16 1.29 14.42 -2.86
C SER A 16 -0.18 14.82 -3.04
N ASP A 17 -1.08 13.85 -3.27
CA ASP A 17 -2.51 14.07 -3.48
C ASP A 17 -3.28 12.90 -2.89
N VAL A 18 -3.95 13.15 -1.75
CA VAL A 18 -4.67 12.11 -1.01
C VAL A 18 -5.77 11.47 -1.86
N ALA A 19 -6.59 12.27 -2.51
CA ALA A 19 -7.71 11.76 -3.30
C ALA A 19 -7.24 10.88 -4.46
N ARG A 20 -6.20 11.31 -5.16
CA ARG A 20 -5.64 10.57 -6.29
C ARG A 20 -5.02 9.25 -5.82
N SER A 21 -4.23 9.28 -4.76
CA SER A 21 -3.60 8.07 -4.23
C SER A 21 -4.64 7.10 -3.68
N ALA A 22 -5.60 7.57 -2.89
CA ALA A 22 -6.65 6.72 -2.34
C ALA A 22 -7.44 6.02 -3.46
N GLN A 23 -7.81 6.75 -4.50
CA GLN A 23 -8.53 6.19 -5.65
C GLN A 23 -7.71 5.12 -6.36
N TRP A 24 -6.41 5.36 -6.54
CA TRP A 24 -5.51 4.38 -7.17
C TRP A 24 -5.45 3.08 -6.37
N TYR A 25 -5.23 3.17 -5.06
CA TYR A 25 -5.16 1.98 -4.20
C TYR A 25 -6.50 1.22 -4.16
N ALA A 26 -7.62 1.95 -4.19
CA ALA A 26 -8.95 1.34 -4.22
C ALA A 26 -9.19 0.59 -5.54
N VAL A 27 -8.88 1.21 -6.67
CA VAL A 27 -9.13 0.63 -8.01
C VAL A 27 -8.11 -0.46 -8.35
N VAL A 28 -6.83 -0.19 -8.12
CA VAL A 28 -5.75 -1.10 -8.54
C VAL A 28 -5.56 -2.24 -7.55
N LEU A 29 -5.62 -1.96 -6.26
CA LEU A 29 -5.36 -2.96 -5.23
C LEU A 29 -6.61 -3.44 -4.49
N GLY A 30 -7.80 -2.91 -4.83
CA GLY A 30 -9.06 -3.35 -4.24
C GLY A 30 -9.25 -2.96 -2.78
N MET A 31 -8.53 -1.94 -2.31
CA MET A 31 -8.65 -1.49 -0.91
C MET A 31 -9.91 -0.65 -0.71
N GLU A 32 -10.45 -0.69 0.51
CA GLU A 32 -11.61 0.12 0.89
C GLU A 32 -11.15 1.47 1.43
N ILE A 33 -11.69 2.55 0.89
CA ILE A 33 -11.41 3.91 1.36
C ILE A 33 -12.30 4.21 2.56
N ARG A 34 -11.70 4.64 3.66
CA ARG A 34 -12.41 5.14 4.84
C ARG A 34 -11.90 6.51 5.22
N VAL A 35 -12.81 7.41 5.57
CA VAL A 35 -12.47 8.76 6.01
C VAL A 35 -12.91 8.93 7.46
N PHE A 36 -11.99 9.38 8.30
CA PHE A 36 -12.23 9.69 9.70
C PHE A 36 -12.08 11.18 9.91
N ASP A 37 -13.11 11.82 10.44
CA ASP A 37 -13.06 13.23 10.84
C ASP A 37 -12.88 13.31 12.36
N PRO A 38 -11.71 13.75 12.85
CA PRO A 38 -11.47 13.86 14.30
C PRO A 38 -12.22 15.03 14.95
N GLY A 39 -12.85 15.91 14.17
CA GLY A 39 -13.52 17.09 14.68
C GLY A 39 -12.58 18.17 15.18
N HIS A 40 -13.11 19.17 15.89
CA HIS A 40 -12.32 20.25 16.50
C HIS A 40 -11.44 21.02 15.50
N GLY A 41 -11.88 21.13 14.23
CA GLY A 41 -11.12 21.82 13.19
C GLY A 41 -9.88 21.09 12.69
N LYS A 42 -9.67 19.85 13.11
CA LYS A 42 -8.54 19.03 12.63
C LYS A 42 -8.82 18.47 11.25
N THR A 43 -7.74 18.17 10.53
CA THR A 43 -7.82 17.60 9.19
C THR A 43 -8.43 16.19 9.21
N ALA A 44 -9.39 15.93 8.33
CA ALA A 44 -9.93 14.60 8.12
C ALA A 44 -8.82 13.65 7.66
N ARG A 45 -8.90 12.39 8.09
CA ARG A 45 -7.89 11.37 7.80
C ARG A 45 -8.46 10.27 6.94
N THR A 46 -7.75 9.98 5.87
CA THR A 46 -8.12 8.94 4.92
C THR A 46 -7.29 7.69 5.19
N SER A 47 -7.96 6.55 5.23
CA SER A 47 -7.33 5.24 5.37
C SER A 47 -7.76 4.31 4.25
N LEU A 48 -6.89 3.37 3.93
CA LEU A 48 -7.13 2.30 2.96
C LEU A 48 -7.11 0.99 3.73
N VAL A 49 -8.23 0.28 3.73
CA VAL A 49 -8.39 -0.94 4.52
C VAL A 49 -8.33 -2.17 3.61
N PHE A 50 -7.57 -3.15 4.01
CA PHE A 50 -7.43 -4.42 3.31
C PHE A 50 -7.11 -5.53 4.31
N GLY A 51 -7.73 -6.71 4.16
CA GLY A 51 -7.58 -7.77 5.16
C GLY A 51 -7.91 -7.24 6.55
N ASP A 52 -7.01 -7.45 7.50
CA ASP A 52 -7.11 -6.93 8.87
C ASP A 52 -6.13 -5.77 9.13
N GLN A 53 -5.62 -5.14 8.07
CA GLN A 53 -4.63 -4.07 8.12
C GLN A 53 -5.17 -2.81 7.45
N LYS A 54 -4.44 -1.72 7.61
CA LYS A 54 -4.75 -0.48 6.91
C LYS A 54 -3.50 0.33 6.60
N ILE A 55 -3.63 1.22 5.65
CA ILE A 55 -2.66 2.28 5.36
C ILE A 55 -3.34 3.61 5.63
N ASN A 56 -2.75 4.43 6.49
CA ASN A 56 -3.17 5.81 6.66
C ASN A 56 -2.51 6.66 5.58
N VAL A 57 -3.31 7.41 4.83
CA VAL A 57 -2.82 8.24 3.72
C VAL A 57 -2.68 9.67 4.22
N ARG A 58 -1.44 10.09 4.46
CA ARG A 58 -1.12 11.39 5.02
C ARG A 58 -0.76 12.37 3.91
N PRO A 59 -1.40 13.58 3.85
CA PRO A 59 -0.94 14.60 2.92
C PRO A 59 0.49 15.03 3.29
N LEU A 60 1.38 15.06 2.30
CA LEU A 60 2.79 15.40 2.52
C LEU A 60 2.97 16.75 3.25
N GLY A 61 2.09 17.73 2.95
CA GLY A 61 2.13 19.04 3.55
C GLY A 61 1.41 19.17 4.90
N ALA A 62 0.91 18.09 5.50
CA ALA A 62 0.21 18.17 6.77
C ALA A 62 1.15 18.66 7.90
N ASP A 63 0.58 19.41 8.84
CA ASP A 63 1.30 19.93 10.00
C ASP A 63 1.83 18.75 10.82
N LYS A 64 3.14 18.76 11.11
CA LYS A 64 3.79 17.72 11.90
C LYS A 64 3.43 17.73 13.37
N VAL A 65 2.92 18.84 13.90
CA VAL A 65 2.44 18.92 15.27
C VAL A 65 1.07 18.29 15.40
N GLU A 66 0.16 18.61 14.47
CA GLU A 66 -1.18 18.00 14.43
C GLU A 66 -1.11 16.53 14.03
N TRP A 67 -0.27 16.21 13.06
CA TRP A 67 -0.10 14.86 12.55
C TRP A 67 1.37 14.53 12.39
N PHE A 68 2.00 14.13 13.47
CA PHE A 68 3.41 13.77 13.43
C PHE A 68 3.62 12.47 12.63
N THR A 69 4.77 12.36 12.03
CA THR A 69 5.13 11.26 11.13
C THR A 69 6.63 11.02 11.21
N ALA A 70 7.17 10.26 10.26
CA ALA A 70 8.59 10.02 10.15
C ALA A 70 9.38 11.34 10.11
N ASP A 71 10.62 11.32 10.55
CA ASP A 71 11.51 12.48 10.54
C ASP A 71 11.70 13.05 9.13
N ARG A 72 11.75 12.17 8.13
CA ARG A 72 11.94 12.56 6.72
C ARG A 72 10.79 12.00 5.89
N GLU A 73 9.66 12.66 5.93
CA GLU A 73 8.52 12.31 5.10
C GLU A 73 8.79 12.66 3.64
N THR A 74 8.53 11.74 2.74
CA THR A 74 8.74 11.91 1.30
C THR A 74 7.67 11.15 0.54
N ALA A 75 7.00 11.79 -0.41
CA ALA A 75 6.10 11.11 -1.32
C ALA A 75 6.91 10.28 -2.32
N GLY A 76 6.44 9.07 -2.63
CA GLY A 76 7.10 8.21 -3.61
C GLY A 76 8.33 7.47 -3.09
N SER A 77 8.51 7.39 -1.78
CA SER A 77 9.66 6.72 -1.17
C SER A 77 9.34 5.35 -0.58
N ASP A 78 8.10 4.88 -0.71
CA ASP A 78 7.70 3.60 -0.15
C ASP A 78 8.09 2.45 -1.09
N ASP A 79 8.27 1.27 -0.50
CA ASP A 79 8.56 0.02 -1.18
C ASP A 79 7.76 -1.05 -0.45
N LEU A 80 6.60 -1.41 -1.00
CA LEU A 80 5.59 -2.20 -0.29
C LEU A 80 5.27 -3.46 -1.06
N CYS A 81 5.21 -4.58 -0.33
CA CYS A 81 4.78 -5.87 -0.87
C CYS A 81 3.43 -6.26 -0.28
N PHE A 82 2.44 -6.45 -1.14
CA PHE A 82 1.10 -6.88 -0.76
C PHE A 82 0.86 -8.30 -1.22
N LEU A 83 0.16 -9.06 -0.40
CA LEU A 83 -0.22 -10.43 -0.73
C LEU A 83 -1.62 -10.47 -1.34
N THR A 84 -1.78 -11.33 -2.35
CA THR A 84 -3.06 -11.64 -2.97
C THR A 84 -3.20 -13.14 -3.15
N SER A 85 -4.43 -13.62 -3.23
CA SER A 85 -4.70 -15.01 -3.62
C SER A 85 -4.82 -15.20 -5.14
N SER A 86 -4.76 -14.12 -5.91
CA SER A 86 -4.75 -14.19 -7.37
C SER A 86 -3.42 -14.73 -7.90
N THR A 87 -3.45 -15.36 -9.07
CA THR A 87 -2.21 -15.82 -9.72
C THR A 87 -1.45 -14.62 -10.30
N PRO A 88 -0.13 -14.75 -10.53
CA PRO A 88 0.64 -13.69 -11.18
C PRO A 88 0.07 -13.28 -12.55
N GLU A 89 -0.45 -14.23 -13.30
CA GLU A 89 -1.06 -13.98 -14.61
C GLU A 89 -2.34 -13.14 -14.47
N GLN A 90 -3.14 -13.42 -13.45
CA GLN A 90 -4.33 -12.61 -13.14
C GLN A 90 -3.95 -11.20 -12.72
N VAL A 91 -2.87 -11.05 -11.94
CA VAL A 91 -2.35 -9.73 -11.55
C VAL A 91 -1.91 -8.94 -12.77
N VAL A 92 -1.16 -9.56 -13.68
CA VAL A 92 -0.73 -8.92 -14.94
C VAL A 92 -1.93 -8.44 -15.74
N ALA A 93 -2.94 -9.31 -15.93
CA ALA A 93 -4.14 -8.95 -16.67
C ALA A 93 -4.89 -7.78 -16.01
N HIS A 94 -4.98 -7.79 -14.70
CA HIS A 94 -5.65 -6.72 -13.94
C HIS A 94 -4.92 -5.39 -14.08
N LEU A 95 -3.61 -5.38 -13.92
CA LEU A 95 -2.81 -4.14 -14.06
C LEU A 95 -2.95 -3.56 -15.46
N LYS A 96 -2.92 -4.39 -16.49
CA LYS A 96 -3.14 -3.96 -17.87
C LYS A 96 -4.53 -3.37 -18.04
N ALA A 97 -5.56 -4.00 -17.49
CA ALA A 97 -6.94 -3.50 -17.55
C ALA A 97 -7.08 -2.15 -16.84
N CYS A 98 -6.30 -1.90 -15.78
CA CYS A 98 -6.28 -0.62 -15.06
C CYS A 98 -5.39 0.43 -15.75
N GLY A 99 -4.69 0.08 -16.82
CA GLY A 99 -3.78 1.01 -17.49
C GLY A 99 -2.49 1.25 -16.70
N VAL A 100 -2.11 0.34 -15.82
CA VAL A 100 -0.91 0.44 -14.99
C VAL A 100 0.24 -0.29 -15.67
N ALA A 101 1.36 0.41 -15.87
CA ALA A 101 2.57 -0.18 -16.45
C ALA A 101 3.20 -1.17 -15.47
N ILE A 102 3.59 -2.34 -15.98
CA ILE A 102 4.31 -3.34 -15.21
C ILE A 102 5.80 -3.03 -15.29
N GLU A 103 6.40 -2.83 -14.13
CA GLU A 103 7.83 -2.55 -14.01
C GLU A 103 8.66 -3.81 -14.20
N GLU A 104 8.26 -4.89 -13.54
CA GLU A 104 8.92 -6.18 -13.60
C GLU A 104 7.93 -7.29 -13.22
N GLY A 105 8.11 -8.46 -13.77
CA GLY A 105 7.39 -9.67 -13.35
C GLY A 105 6.45 -10.22 -14.42
N PRO A 106 5.93 -11.42 -14.19
CA PRO A 106 6.10 -12.26 -12.97
C PRO A 106 7.54 -12.72 -12.74
N VAL A 107 8.00 -12.59 -11.51
CA VAL A 107 9.33 -13.04 -11.07
C VAL A 107 9.24 -13.70 -9.71
N MET A 108 10.21 -14.54 -9.37
CA MET A 108 10.30 -15.15 -8.05
C MET A 108 11.14 -14.25 -7.14
N LYS A 109 10.64 -14.03 -5.92
CA LYS A 109 11.31 -13.22 -4.90
C LYS A 109 11.24 -13.95 -3.56
N GLN A 110 12.10 -13.57 -2.63
CA GLN A 110 12.13 -14.15 -1.30
C GLN A 110 11.23 -13.33 -0.37
N GLY A 111 10.17 -13.95 0.12
CA GLY A 111 9.26 -13.34 1.09
C GLY A 111 9.60 -13.73 2.51
N ALA A 112 8.80 -13.28 3.46
CA ALA A 112 9.01 -13.55 4.89
C ALA A 112 8.84 -15.04 5.24
N ARG A 113 7.99 -15.77 4.50
CA ARG A 113 7.65 -17.18 4.75
C ARG A 113 8.10 -18.12 3.66
N GLY A 114 8.84 -17.63 2.65
CA GLY A 114 9.31 -18.46 1.54
C GLY A 114 9.25 -17.70 0.22
N VAL A 115 9.23 -18.44 -0.88
CA VAL A 115 9.29 -17.87 -2.22
C VAL A 115 7.95 -17.25 -2.62
N LEU A 116 8.01 -16.01 -3.06
CA LEU A 116 6.89 -15.27 -3.64
C LEU A 116 6.99 -15.28 -5.16
N ARG A 117 5.82 -15.19 -5.80
CA ARG A 117 5.69 -14.89 -7.23
C ARG A 117 5.15 -13.47 -7.33
N SER A 118 5.93 -12.58 -7.89
CA SER A 118 5.72 -11.12 -7.73
C SER A 118 5.60 -10.41 -9.05
N VAL A 119 4.76 -9.36 -9.06
CA VAL A 119 4.62 -8.41 -10.14
C VAL A 119 4.77 -7.00 -9.54
N TYR A 120 5.58 -6.17 -10.19
CA TYR A 120 5.91 -4.83 -9.70
C TYR A 120 5.28 -3.74 -10.55
N CYS A 121 4.79 -2.72 -9.90
CA CYS A 121 4.31 -1.49 -10.54
C CYS A 121 4.63 -0.28 -9.66
N ARG A 122 4.22 0.92 -10.10
CA ARG A 122 4.41 2.17 -9.34
C ARG A 122 3.07 2.75 -8.96
N ASP A 123 2.98 3.29 -7.74
CA ASP A 123 1.83 4.07 -7.33
C ASP A 123 1.88 5.49 -7.94
N PRO A 124 0.87 6.36 -7.71
CA PRO A 124 0.85 7.70 -8.33
C PRO A 124 2.05 8.59 -8.01
N ASP A 125 2.69 8.39 -6.87
CA ASP A 125 3.87 9.17 -6.46
C ASP A 125 5.20 8.51 -6.84
N GLY A 126 5.16 7.29 -7.38
CA GLY A 126 6.34 6.55 -7.79
C GLY A 126 6.85 5.54 -6.77
N SER A 127 6.12 5.32 -5.67
CA SER A 127 6.46 4.26 -4.73
C SER A 127 6.37 2.90 -5.41
N LEU A 128 7.31 2.01 -5.06
CA LEU A 128 7.36 0.68 -5.63
C LEU A 128 6.32 -0.21 -4.95
N ILE A 129 5.46 -0.81 -5.76
CA ILE A 129 4.40 -1.71 -5.30
C ILE A 129 4.66 -3.09 -5.87
N GLU A 130 4.78 -4.06 -4.98
CA GLU A 130 4.93 -5.47 -5.30
C GLU A 130 3.65 -6.18 -4.94
N ILE A 131 3.05 -6.90 -5.90
CA ILE A 131 1.83 -7.69 -5.71
C ILE A 131 2.23 -9.13 -5.84
N SER A 132 2.07 -9.90 -4.78
CA SER A 132 2.69 -11.21 -4.65
C SER A 132 1.74 -12.26 -4.11
N SER A 133 2.02 -13.50 -4.45
CA SER A 133 1.37 -14.65 -3.85
C SER A 133 2.40 -15.71 -3.51
N TYR A 134 2.16 -16.41 -2.40
CA TYR A 134 2.91 -17.62 -2.12
C TYR A 134 2.37 -18.76 -2.96
N GLU A 135 3.23 -19.64 -3.41
CA GLU A 135 2.79 -20.84 -4.11
C GLU A 135 1.92 -21.68 -3.16
N GLY A 136 0.75 -22.09 -3.63
CA GLY A 136 -0.23 -22.81 -2.80
C GLY A 136 -1.28 -21.93 -2.15
N ASP A 137 -1.07 -20.60 -2.04
CA ASP A 137 -2.06 -19.65 -1.53
C ASP A 137 -2.95 -19.08 -2.64
N ALA A 138 -2.59 -19.27 -3.91
CA ALA A 138 -3.37 -18.80 -5.04
C ALA A 138 -4.67 -19.61 -5.18
N ALA A 139 -5.78 -18.90 -5.35
CA ALA A 139 -7.10 -19.50 -5.57
C ALA A 139 -7.26 -20.00 -7.00
#